data_36314733bf639af3d1dfdd51d16d28ec
#
_entry.id   36314733bf639af3d1dfdd51d16d28ec
#
_cell.length_a   1.000
_cell.length_b   1.000
_cell.length_c   1.000
_cell.angle_alpha   90.00
_cell.angle_beta   90.00
_cell.angle_gamma   90.00
#
_symmetry.space_group_name_H-M   'P 1'
#
loop_
_entity.id
_entity.type
_entity.pdbx_description
1 polymer ?
#
loop_
_entity_poly.entity_id
_entity_poly.type
_entity_poly.pdbx_seq_one_letter_code
_entity_poly.pdbx_strand_id
1 'polypeptide(L)'
;MEILHLEHLDKRFYLHHVAREIPSCRDISFSLEEGQFIGIVGPSGAGKSTILKCINRTYLPVRGSIFYESAAFGRLDLAAASEREILYLRKYEIGYVSQFLSCMPRTTAAEHVMNALLEMGAPEETARREALEMLAYFKLPPALWDLYPNTFSGGERLRLNLAHAMVKRPRLMLLDEPTASLDDGTKLLVKEMLQKMKAKHTSMIGIFHDLKFMEGVCDKIFNLSEGAFTC
;
A
#
# COMPACT_ATOMS: atom_id res chain seq x y z
N MET A 1 -10.60 -16.50 -4.34
CA MET A 1 -10.55 -16.80 -2.89
C MET A 1 -10.43 -15.47 -2.13
N GLU A 2 -11.18 -15.32 -1.02
CA GLU A 2 -11.06 -14.10 -0.19
C GLU A 2 -9.68 -14.05 0.44
N ILE A 3 -8.94 -12.93 0.25
CA ILE A 3 -7.61 -12.71 0.84
C ILE A 3 -7.66 -11.79 2.06
N LEU A 4 -8.63 -10.88 2.09
CA LEU A 4 -8.82 -9.93 3.19
C LEU A 4 -10.31 -9.71 3.44
N HIS A 5 -10.69 -9.68 4.72
CA HIS A 5 -12.06 -9.39 5.15
C HIS A 5 -12.05 -8.44 6.35
N LEU A 6 -12.65 -7.29 6.20
CA LEU A 6 -12.91 -6.34 7.29
C LEU A 6 -14.31 -6.57 7.82
N GLU A 7 -14.45 -6.63 9.14
CA GLU A 7 -15.72 -6.83 9.82
C GLU A 7 -15.92 -5.78 10.92
N HIS A 8 -16.90 -4.90 10.72
CA HIS A 8 -17.31 -3.85 11.69
C HIS A 8 -16.16 -3.02 12.23
N LEU A 9 -15.22 -2.60 11.35
CA LEU A 9 -14.02 -1.87 11.73
C LEU A 9 -14.37 -0.45 12.19
N ASP A 10 -14.01 -0.13 13.44
CA ASP A 10 -14.09 1.21 14.03
C ASP A 10 -12.70 1.71 14.43
N LYS A 11 -12.41 2.98 14.15
CA LYS A 11 -11.23 3.68 14.66
C LYS A 11 -11.56 5.09 15.11
N ARG A 12 -11.08 5.43 16.31
CA ARG A 12 -11.15 6.77 16.90
C ARG A 12 -9.76 7.17 17.38
N PHE A 13 -9.50 8.47 17.36
CA PHE A 13 -8.29 9.05 17.94
C PHE A 13 -8.68 9.92 19.15
N TYR A 14 -7.91 9.82 20.20
CA TYR A 14 -8.08 10.66 21.39
C TYR A 14 -7.09 11.82 21.32
N LEU A 15 -7.63 13.06 21.30
CA LEU A 15 -6.82 14.28 21.34
C LEU A 15 -6.65 14.70 22.80
N HIS A 16 -5.48 14.40 23.38
CA HIS A 16 -5.19 14.65 24.79
C HIS A 16 -5.29 16.13 25.19
N HIS A 17 -4.88 17.06 24.29
CA HIS A 17 -4.88 18.50 24.59
C HIS A 17 -6.27 19.13 24.66
N VAL A 18 -7.30 18.50 24.10
CA VAL A 18 -8.70 18.95 24.15
C VAL A 18 -9.61 17.93 24.81
N ALA A 19 -9.06 16.83 25.37
CA ALA A 19 -9.78 15.73 25.99
C ALA A 19 -10.98 15.23 25.14
N ARG A 20 -10.80 15.11 23.81
CA ARG A 20 -11.85 14.77 22.87
C ARG A 20 -11.51 13.57 22.01
N GLU A 21 -12.47 12.66 21.83
CA GLU A 21 -12.42 11.61 20.81
C GLU A 21 -12.86 12.15 19.44
N ILE A 22 -12.08 11.82 18.42
CA ILE A 22 -12.45 12.10 17.02
C ILE A 22 -12.63 10.76 16.32
N PRO A 23 -13.85 10.43 15.83
CA PRO A 23 -14.06 9.25 15.00
C PRO A 23 -13.32 9.44 13.67
N SER A 24 -12.62 8.39 13.22
CA SER A 24 -11.92 8.39 11.94
C SER A 24 -12.62 7.50 10.91
N CYS A 25 -12.98 6.28 11.27
CA CYS A 25 -13.85 5.42 10.47
C CYS A 25 -14.80 4.66 11.40
N ARG A 26 -15.97 4.29 10.89
CA ARG A 26 -17.02 3.65 11.68
C ARG A 26 -17.73 2.59 10.88
N ASP A 27 -17.85 1.40 11.47
CA ASP A 27 -18.64 0.27 10.97
C ASP A 27 -18.27 -0.15 9.53
N ILE A 28 -16.96 -0.21 9.23
CA ILE A 28 -16.50 -0.54 7.90
C ILE A 28 -16.39 -2.04 7.74
N SER A 29 -17.11 -2.58 6.74
CA SER A 29 -17.09 -3.99 6.40
C SER A 29 -17.01 -4.17 4.88
N PHE A 30 -16.02 -4.91 4.41
CA PHE A 30 -15.90 -5.34 3.03
C PHE A 30 -14.89 -6.49 2.89
N SER A 31 -14.95 -7.20 1.75
CA SER A 31 -13.99 -8.26 1.39
C SER A 31 -13.24 -7.92 0.13
N LEU A 32 -11.99 -8.38 0.06
CA LEU A 32 -11.12 -8.35 -1.10
C LEU A 32 -10.80 -9.78 -1.54
N GLU A 33 -11.04 -10.08 -2.80
CA GLU A 33 -10.67 -11.35 -3.43
C GLU A 33 -9.21 -11.33 -3.89
N GLU A 34 -8.60 -12.52 -3.98
CA GLU A 34 -7.23 -12.66 -4.49
C GLU A 34 -7.12 -12.13 -5.94
N GLY A 35 -6.10 -11.32 -6.19
CA GLY A 35 -5.89 -10.64 -7.48
C GLY A 35 -6.86 -9.50 -7.79
N GLN A 36 -7.81 -9.18 -6.90
CA GLN A 36 -8.74 -8.07 -7.07
C GLN A 36 -8.12 -6.74 -6.66
N PHE A 37 -8.55 -5.66 -7.31
CA PHE A 37 -8.19 -4.29 -6.93
C PHE A 37 -9.43 -3.50 -6.49
N ILE A 38 -9.47 -3.13 -5.20
CA ILE A 38 -10.50 -2.26 -4.64
C ILE A 38 -9.94 -0.85 -4.50
N GLY A 39 -10.66 0.13 -5.08
CA GLY A 39 -10.42 1.55 -4.83
C GLY A 39 -11.32 2.06 -3.70
N ILE A 40 -10.76 2.85 -2.77
CA ILE A 40 -11.52 3.50 -1.70
C ILE A 40 -11.68 4.99 -2.03
N VAL A 41 -12.92 5.48 -2.05
CA VAL A 41 -13.27 6.87 -2.28
C VAL A 41 -14.03 7.45 -1.08
N GLY A 42 -14.08 8.78 -1.01
CA GLY A 42 -14.78 9.51 0.03
C GLY A 42 -14.16 10.88 0.28
N PRO A 43 -14.81 11.76 1.07
CA PRO A 43 -14.32 13.09 1.38
C PRO A 43 -12.93 13.08 2.05
N SER A 44 -12.22 14.22 1.97
CA SER A 44 -11.00 14.40 2.75
C SER A 44 -11.35 14.31 4.25
N GLY A 45 -10.48 13.63 5.01
CA GLY A 45 -10.70 13.40 6.45
C GLY A 45 -11.70 12.28 6.80
N ALA A 46 -12.33 11.61 5.83
CA ALA A 46 -13.27 10.52 6.09
C ALA A 46 -12.66 9.24 6.68
N GLY A 47 -11.34 9.18 6.85
CA GLY A 47 -10.67 8.02 7.44
C GLY A 47 -10.14 6.98 6.44
N LYS A 48 -10.08 7.31 5.13
CA LYS A 48 -9.58 6.39 4.09
C LYS A 48 -8.18 5.84 4.42
N SER A 49 -7.20 6.71 4.65
CA SER A 49 -5.84 6.30 5.03
C SER A 49 -5.80 5.57 6.38
N THR A 50 -6.77 5.83 7.27
CA THR A 50 -6.88 5.13 8.54
C THR A 50 -7.20 3.66 8.34
N ILE A 51 -8.07 3.32 7.38
CA ILE A 51 -8.39 1.93 7.02
C ILE A 51 -7.12 1.21 6.58
N LEU A 52 -6.36 1.77 5.62
CA LEU A 52 -5.10 1.17 5.16
C LEU A 52 -4.09 1.01 6.29
N LYS A 53 -3.99 2.00 7.18
CA LYS A 53 -3.10 1.94 8.35
C LYS A 53 -3.56 0.93 9.40
N CYS A 54 -4.86 0.64 9.51
CA CYS A 54 -5.36 -0.47 10.33
C CYS A 54 -5.02 -1.82 9.69
N ILE A 55 -5.22 -1.99 8.39
CA ILE A 55 -4.83 -3.21 7.67
C ILE A 55 -3.31 -3.45 7.79
N ASN A 56 -2.50 -2.41 7.57
CA ASN A 56 -1.05 -2.47 7.76
C ASN A 56 -0.64 -2.58 9.24
N ARG A 57 -1.60 -2.57 10.20
CA ARG A 57 -1.36 -2.65 11.64
C ARG A 57 -0.50 -1.49 12.20
N THR A 58 -0.42 -0.35 11.48
CA THR A 58 0.15 0.90 12.00
C THR A 58 -0.74 1.50 13.08
N TYR A 59 -2.06 1.31 12.94
CA TYR A 59 -3.06 1.64 13.95
C TYR A 59 -3.81 0.39 14.37
N LEU A 60 -4.11 0.30 15.66
CA LEU A 60 -5.06 -0.67 16.18
C LEU A 60 -6.48 -0.15 16.02
N PRO A 61 -7.44 -0.92 15.51
CA PRO A 61 -8.86 -0.58 15.58
C PRO A 61 -9.32 -0.54 17.04
N VAL A 62 -10.40 0.21 17.31
CA VAL A 62 -11.08 0.22 18.62
C VAL A 62 -12.07 -0.93 18.70
N ARG A 63 -12.64 -1.32 17.55
CA ARG A 63 -13.62 -2.42 17.41
C ARG A 63 -13.50 -3.01 16.01
N GLY A 64 -14.00 -4.24 15.87
CA GLY A 64 -13.99 -4.99 14.62
C GLY A 64 -12.74 -5.81 14.43
N SER A 65 -12.76 -6.63 13.38
CA SER A 65 -11.69 -7.56 13.03
C SER A 65 -11.22 -7.33 11.59
N ILE A 66 -9.98 -7.72 11.32
CA ILE A 66 -9.37 -7.65 9.98
C ILE A 66 -8.76 -9.02 9.70
N PHE A 67 -9.53 -9.89 9.07
CA PHE A 67 -9.06 -11.22 8.70
C PHE A 67 -8.24 -11.18 7.42
N TYR A 68 -7.06 -11.78 7.47
CA TYR A 68 -6.14 -11.90 6.35
C TYR A 68 -5.74 -13.36 6.14
N GLU A 69 -5.75 -13.82 4.89
CA GLU A 69 -5.32 -15.17 4.50
C GLU A 69 -3.83 -15.16 4.19
N SER A 70 -3.02 -15.37 5.22
CA SER A 70 -1.56 -15.45 5.12
C SER A 70 -1.13 -16.79 4.51
N ALA A 71 -0.10 -16.74 3.65
CA ALA A 71 0.53 -17.96 3.14
C ALA A 71 1.28 -18.74 4.24
N ALA A 72 1.79 -18.04 5.25
CA ALA A 72 2.58 -18.63 6.33
C ALA A 72 1.74 -19.08 7.54
N PHE A 73 0.65 -18.35 7.86
CA PHE A 73 -0.10 -18.51 9.12
C PHE A 73 -1.56 -18.95 8.90
N GLY A 74 -2.04 -19.03 7.63
CA GLY A 74 -3.46 -19.22 7.35
C GLY A 74 -4.29 -17.99 7.71
N ARG A 75 -5.56 -18.19 8.00
CA ARG A 75 -6.48 -17.10 8.37
C ARG A 75 -6.14 -16.57 9.77
N LEU A 76 -5.80 -15.29 9.87
CA LEU A 76 -5.54 -14.62 11.14
C LEU A 76 -6.22 -13.24 11.18
N ASP A 77 -6.60 -12.79 12.37
CA ASP A 77 -7.09 -11.43 12.61
C ASP A 77 -5.92 -10.49 12.85
N LEU A 78 -5.66 -9.57 11.90
CA LEU A 78 -4.58 -8.59 12.03
C LEU A 78 -4.76 -7.67 13.24
N ALA A 79 -5.99 -7.46 13.72
CA ALA A 79 -6.24 -6.66 14.91
C ALA A 79 -5.72 -7.33 16.18
N ALA A 80 -5.77 -8.66 16.25
CA ALA A 80 -5.36 -9.49 17.39
C ALA A 80 -3.98 -10.14 17.22
N ALA A 81 -3.41 -10.13 16.01
CA ALA A 81 -2.14 -10.76 15.70
C ALA A 81 -0.97 -10.22 16.53
N SER A 82 -0.04 -11.10 16.88
CA SER A 82 1.18 -10.74 17.60
C SER A 82 2.09 -9.83 16.77
N GLU A 83 2.93 -9.04 17.43
CA GLU A 83 3.91 -8.19 16.74
C GLU A 83 4.85 -8.99 15.83
N ARG A 84 5.19 -10.22 16.20
CA ARG A 84 6.04 -11.11 15.38
C ARG A 84 5.35 -11.49 14.06
N GLU A 85 4.08 -11.83 14.10
CA GLU A 85 3.28 -12.13 12.91
C GLU A 85 3.15 -10.90 12.01
N ILE A 86 2.85 -9.75 12.59
CA ILE A 86 2.74 -8.48 11.84
C ILE A 86 4.06 -8.10 11.17
N LEU A 87 5.19 -8.22 11.87
CA LEU A 87 6.50 -7.95 11.27
C LEU A 87 6.81 -8.91 10.12
N TYR A 88 6.43 -10.19 10.26
CA TYR A 88 6.55 -11.16 9.18
C TYR A 88 5.70 -10.77 7.97
N LEU A 89 4.42 -10.45 8.18
CA LEU A 89 3.51 -10.07 7.10
C LEU A 89 3.99 -8.83 6.34
N ARG A 90 4.42 -7.78 7.04
CA ARG A 90 4.98 -6.56 6.42
C ARG A 90 6.27 -6.83 5.65
N LYS A 91 7.02 -7.80 6.09
CA LYS A 91 8.29 -8.17 5.45
C LYS A 91 8.06 -8.96 4.16
N TYR A 92 7.09 -9.90 4.17
CA TYR A 92 6.97 -10.92 3.12
C TYR A 92 5.67 -10.89 2.32
N GLU A 93 4.57 -10.41 2.89
CA GLU A 93 3.24 -10.58 2.29
C GLU A 93 2.49 -9.28 2.02
N ILE A 94 2.70 -8.21 2.83
CA ILE A 94 1.96 -6.95 2.73
C ILE A 94 2.90 -5.81 2.34
N GLY A 95 2.69 -5.22 1.16
CA GLY A 95 3.37 -4.02 0.71
C GLY A 95 2.55 -2.77 1.05
N TYR A 96 3.20 -1.69 1.45
CA TYR A 96 2.56 -0.41 1.72
C TYR A 96 3.28 0.71 0.98
N VAL A 97 2.56 1.41 0.13
CA VAL A 97 3.03 2.59 -0.59
C VAL A 97 2.32 3.81 -0.01
N SER A 98 3.07 4.62 0.72
CA SER A 98 2.56 5.87 1.30
C SER A 98 2.61 7.02 0.30
N GLN A 99 1.82 8.06 0.56
CA GLN A 99 1.85 9.31 -0.20
C GLN A 99 3.26 9.94 -0.24
N PHE A 100 4.03 9.76 0.83
CA PHE A 100 5.39 10.28 0.94
C PHE A 100 6.39 9.12 1.00
N LEU A 101 7.42 9.19 0.14
CA LEU A 101 8.53 8.25 0.20
C LEU A 101 9.30 8.44 1.50
N SER A 102 9.40 7.38 2.30
CA SER A 102 10.27 7.34 3.46
C SER A 102 11.54 6.56 3.10
N CYS A 103 12.65 7.26 2.95
CA CYS A 103 13.96 6.67 2.72
C CYS A 103 14.88 6.92 3.90
N MET A 104 15.79 5.99 4.16
CA MET A 104 16.89 6.25 5.11
C MET A 104 17.79 7.35 4.57
N PRO A 105 18.31 8.27 5.43
CA PRO A 105 19.28 9.27 5.02
C PRO A 105 20.49 8.62 4.34
N ARG A 106 21.03 9.27 3.32
CA ARG A 106 22.24 8.84 2.59
C ARG A 106 22.12 7.44 1.94
N THR A 107 20.91 7.07 1.55
CA THR A 107 20.64 5.82 0.81
C THR A 107 20.26 6.18 -0.62
N THR A 108 20.95 5.61 -1.61
CA THR A 108 20.64 5.80 -3.03
C THR A 108 19.35 5.08 -3.42
N ALA A 109 18.80 5.39 -4.60
CA ALA A 109 17.59 4.71 -5.08
C ALA A 109 17.81 3.20 -5.24
N ALA A 110 18.97 2.79 -5.77
CA ALA A 110 19.30 1.36 -5.92
C ALA A 110 19.44 0.67 -4.56
N GLU A 111 20.16 1.27 -3.62
CA GLU A 111 20.32 0.74 -2.26
C GLU A 111 18.97 0.66 -1.52
N HIS A 112 18.07 1.63 -1.71
CA HIS A 112 16.76 1.63 -1.08
C HIS A 112 15.94 0.40 -1.48
N VAL A 113 15.94 0.03 -2.78
CA VAL A 113 15.23 -1.17 -3.26
C VAL A 113 15.98 -2.45 -2.88
N MET A 114 17.32 -2.44 -2.96
CA MET A 114 18.18 -3.57 -2.59
C MET A 114 18.00 -3.96 -1.12
N ASN A 115 17.96 -2.96 -0.22
CA ASN A 115 17.80 -3.18 1.23
C ASN A 115 16.52 -3.96 1.56
N ALA A 116 15.44 -3.77 0.80
CA ALA A 116 14.20 -4.53 0.99
C ALA A 116 14.40 -6.04 0.79
N LEU A 117 15.27 -6.44 -0.12
CA LEU A 117 15.63 -7.85 -0.36
C LEU A 117 16.66 -8.37 0.64
N LEU A 118 17.64 -7.54 1.01
CA LEU A 118 18.62 -7.88 2.05
C LEU A 118 17.93 -8.15 3.39
N GLU A 119 16.96 -7.34 3.76
CA GLU A 119 16.11 -7.58 4.95
C GLU A 119 15.40 -8.94 4.89
N MET A 120 15.01 -9.41 3.69
CA MET A 120 14.42 -10.73 3.48
C MET A 120 15.44 -11.87 3.55
N GLY A 121 16.74 -11.55 3.61
CA GLY A 121 17.83 -12.54 3.66
C GLY A 121 18.37 -12.94 2.28
N ALA A 122 18.07 -12.16 1.23
CA ALA A 122 18.63 -12.43 -0.10
C ALA A 122 20.16 -12.16 -0.11
N PRO A 123 20.94 -12.95 -0.87
CA PRO A 123 22.36 -12.64 -1.12
C PRO A 123 22.52 -11.26 -1.79
N GLU A 124 23.57 -10.53 -1.44
CA GLU A 124 23.80 -9.15 -1.90
C GLU A 124 23.79 -9.02 -3.43
N GLU A 125 24.48 -9.92 -4.14
CA GLU A 125 24.52 -9.91 -5.60
C GLU A 125 23.12 -10.10 -6.23
N THR A 126 22.32 -11.02 -5.68
CA THR A 126 20.93 -11.25 -6.10
C THR A 126 20.06 -10.04 -5.80
N ALA A 127 20.18 -9.47 -4.60
CA ALA A 127 19.43 -8.29 -4.18
C ALA A 127 19.73 -7.08 -5.08
N ARG A 128 21.01 -6.88 -5.42
CA ARG A 128 21.43 -5.81 -6.34
C ARG A 128 20.83 -6.00 -7.74
N ARG A 129 20.97 -7.18 -8.32
CA ARG A 129 20.41 -7.47 -9.66
C ARG A 129 18.90 -7.27 -9.69
N GLU A 130 18.15 -7.88 -8.77
CA GLU A 130 16.69 -7.77 -8.73
C GLU A 130 16.24 -6.32 -8.44
N ALA A 131 16.96 -5.56 -7.64
CA ALA A 131 16.67 -4.15 -7.39
C ALA A 131 16.78 -3.33 -8.68
N LEU A 132 17.87 -3.49 -9.45
CA LEU A 132 18.07 -2.76 -10.70
C LEU A 132 17.02 -3.17 -11.77
N GLU A 133 16.69 -4.45 -11.87
CA GLU A 133 15.62 -4.94 -12.73
C GLU A 133 14.27 -4.31 -12.35
N MET A 134 13.98 -4.18 -11.06
CA MET A 134 12.75 -3.57 -10.57
C MET A 134 12.70 -2.05 -10.85
N LEU A 135 13.81 -1.33 -10.66
CA LEU A 135 13.92 0.09 -11.03
C LEU A 135 13.67 0.30 -12.53
N ALA A 136 14.27 -0.54 -13.37
CA ALA A 136 14.03 -0.53 -14.82
C ALA A 136 12.56 -0.84 -15.16
N TYR A 137 11.97 -1.85 -14.50
CA TYR A 137 10.56 -2.22 -14.67
C TYR A 137 9.60 -1.05 -14.38
N PHE A 138 9.88 -0.27 -13.32
CA PHE A 138 9.14 0.94 -12.97
C PHE A 138 9.60 2.19 -13.74
N LYS A 139 10.43 2.02 -14.79
CA LYS A 139 10.89 3.08 -15.69
C LYS A 139 11.56 4.25 -14.92
N LEU A 140 12.27 3.96 -13.82
CA LEU A 140 13.11 4.96 -13.19
C LEU A 140 14.39 5.12 -14.02
N PRO A 141 14.74 6.37 -14.47
CA PRO A 141 15.92 6.58 -15.32
C PRO A 141 17.21 6.05 -14.64
N PRO A 142 18.08 5.32 -15.38
CA PRO A 142 19.35 4.80 -14.82
C PRO A 142 20.22 5.86 -14.17
N ALA A 143 20.21 7.08 -14.70
CA ALA A 143 20.96 8.22 -14.14
C ALA A 143 20.55 8.58 -12.68
N LEU A 144 19.39 8.12 -12.22
CA LEU A 144 18.88 8.36 -10.86
C LEU A 144 19.21 7.24 -9.88
N TRP A 145 19.68 6.08 -10.34
CA TRP A 145 19.80 4.89 -9.48
C TRP A 145 20.81 5.07 -8.34
N ASP A 146 21.90 5.80 -8.63
CA ASP A 146 22.97 6.07 -7.66
C ASP A 146 22.79 7.45 -6.97
N LEU A 147 21.63 8.12 -7.18
CA LEU A 147 21.31 9.38 -6.53
C LEU A 147 20.40 9.20 -5.32
N TYR A 148 20.43 10.18 -4.42
CA TYR A 148 19.56 10.24 -3.25
C TYR A 148 18.14 10.70 -3.64
N PRO A 149 17.08 10.00 -3.19
CA PRO A 149 15.71 10.28 -3.60
C PRO A 149 15.14 11.64 -3.16
N ASN A 150 15.83 12.39 -2.30
CA ASN A 150 15.39 13.72 -1.86
C ASN A 150 15.33 14.75 -3.00
N THR A 151 16.06 14.52 -4.08
CA THR A 151 16.09 15.39 -5.28
C THR A 151 15.09 14.98 -6.35
N PHE A 152 14.40 13.85 -6.17
CA PHE A 152 13.49 13.28 -7.17
C PHE A 152 12.17 14.06 -7.25
N SER A 153 11.62 14.13 -8.47
CA SER A 153 10.24 14.58 -8.69
C SER A 153 9.22 13.68 -8.00
N GLY A 154 7.97 14.15 -7.84
CA GLY A 154 6.90 13.34 -7.24
C GLY A 154 6.69 12.00 -7.95
N GLY A 155 6.71 12.01 -9.29
CA GLY A 155 6.57 10.78 -10.10
C GLY A 155 7.75 9.81 -9.96
N GLU A 156 8.98 10.31 -9.86
CA GLU A 156 10.17 9.48 -9.63
C GLU A 156 10.17 8.86 -8.24
N ARG A 157 9.78 9.64 -7.21
CA ARG A 157 9.61 9.11 -5.84
C ARG A 157 8.56 8.03 -5.77
N LEU A 158 7.42 8.21 -6.45
CA LEU A 158 6.37 7.18 -6.48
C LEU A 158 6.87 5.91 -7.17
N ARG A 159 7.54 6.01 -8.33
CA ARG A 159 8.09 4.85 -9.04
C ARG A 159 9.11 4.10 -8.18
N LEU A 160 9.96 4.83 -7.45
CA LEU A 160 10.90 4.25 -6.50
C LEU A 160 10.17 3.55 -5.34
N ASN A 161 9.12 4.17 -4.78
CA ASN A 161 8.32 3.60 -3.70
C ASN A 161 7.59 2.32 -4.14
N LEU A 162 7.03 2.32 -5.36
CA LEU A 162 6.45 1.13 -5.97
C LEU A 162 7.50 0.03 -6.20
N ALA A 163 8.68 0.38 -6.71
CA ALA A 163 9.78 -0.57 -6.89
C ALA A 163 10.21 -1.22 -5.57
N HIS A 164 10.40 -0.41 -4.52
CA HIS A 164 10.73 -0.89 -3.18
C HIS A 164 9.67 -1.83 -2.60
N ALA A 165 8.38 -1.49 -2.75
CA ALA A 165 7.30 -2.32 -2.23
C ALA A 165 7.14 -3.61 -3.04
N MET A 166 7.29 -3.55 -4.38
CA MET A 166 7.05 -4.68 -5.28
C MET A 166 8.22 -5.66 -5.40
N VAL A 167 9.44 -5.23 -5.11
CA VAL A 167 10.60 -6.14 -5.16
C VAL A 167 10.44 -7.32 -4.18
N LYS A 168 9.68 -7.12 -3.10
CA LYS A 168 9.31 -8.16 -2.12
C LYS A 168 8.24 -9.13 -2.63
N ARG A 169 7.61 -8.85 -3.79
CA ARG A 169 6.52 -9.66 -4.38
C ARG A 169 5.35 -9.87 -3.40
N PRO A 170 4.78 -8.81 -2.80
CA PRO A 170 3.72 -8.94 -1.80
C PRO A 170 2.46 -9.54 -2.41
N ARG A 171 1.69 -10.29 -1.61
CA ARG A 171 0.36 -10.80 -1.97
C ARG A 171 -0.72 -9.73 -1.89
N LEU A 172 -0.56 -8.79 -0.95
CA LEU A 172 -1.45 -7.64 -0.75
C LEU A 172 -0.65 -6.34 -0.85
N MET A 173 -1.09 -5.41 -1.70
CA MET A 173 -0.52 -4.08 -1.83
C MET A 173 -1.51 -3.02 -1.36
N LEU A 174 -1.08 -2.17 -0.45
CA LEU A 174 -1.82 -1.02 0.07
C LEU A 174 -1.25 0.26 -0.52
N LEU A 175 -2.08 1.06 -1.18
CA LEU A 175 -1.70 2.27 -1.93
C LEU A 175 -2.40 3.49 -1.33
N ASP A 176 -1.68 4.31 -0.57
CA ASP A 176 -2.22 5.49 0.12
C ASP A 176 -1.97 6.74 -0.72
N GLU A 177 -2.95 7.14 -1.53
CA GLU A 177 -2.94 8.31 -2.42
C GLU A 177 -1.71 8.37 -3.37
N PRO A 178 -1.40 7.29 -4.10
CA PRO A 178 -0.16 7.23 -4.88
C PRO A 178 -0.12 8.22 -6.04
N THR A 179 -1.26 8.75 -6.48
CA THR A 179 -1.35 9.68 -7.62
C THR A 179 -1.55 11.14 -7.22
N ALA A 180 -1.51 11.45 -5.92
CA ALA A 180 -1.60 12.82 -5.44
C ALA A 180 -0.43 13.66 -5.99
N SER A 181 -0.72 14.81 -6.55
CA SER A 181 0.26 15.77 -7.10
C SER A 181 1.05 15.28 -8.34
N LEU A 182 0.55 14.29 -9.07
CA LEU A 182 1.13 13.86 -10.34
C LEU A 182 0.48 14.54 -11.52
N ASP A 183 1.26 14.85 -12.55
CA ASP A 183 0.78 15.26 -13.87
C ASP A 183 0.12 14.09 -14.61
N ASP A 184 -0.69 14.40 -15.63
CA ASP A 184 -1.48 13.40 -16.34
C ASP A 184 -0.62 12.35 -17.09
N GLY A 185 0.54 12.73 -17.60
CA GLY A 185 1.47 11.80 -18.24
C GLY A 185 2.03 10.78 -17.23
N THR A 186 2.40 11.24 -16.05
CA THR A 186 2.87 10.36 -14.96
C THR A 186 1.74 9.48 -14.44
N LYS A 187 0.51 10.00 -14.31
CA LYS A 187 -0.66 9.18 -13.94
C LYS A 187 -0.91 8.03 -14.89
N LEU A 188 -0.80 8.27 -16.21
CA LEU A 188 -0.97 7.21 -17.22
C LEU A 188 0.07 6.10 -17.02
N LEU A 189 1.33 6.47 -16.80
CA LEU A 189 2.40 5.52 -16.54
C LEU A 189 2.13 4.68 -15.27
N VAL A 190 1.66 5.32 -14.19
CA VAL A 190 1.28 4.62 -12.95
C VAL A 190 0.11 3.67 -13.21
N LYS A 191 -0.88 4.09 -14.00
CA LYS A 191 -2.02 3.22 -14.40
C LYS A 191 -1.54 1.94 -15.08
N GLU A 192 -0.64 2.05 -16.08
CA GLU A 192 -0.02 0.89 -16.73
C GLU A 192 0.70 -0.03 -15.74
N MET A 193 1.42 0.55 -14.77
CA MET A 193 2.14 -0.21 -13.75
C MET A 193 1.18 -0.98 -12.84
N LEU A 194 0.11 -0.35 -12.37
CA LEU A 194 -0.91 -1.00 -11.53
C LEU A 194 -1.62 -2.12 -12.29
N GLN A 195 -1.93 -1.92 -13.60
CA GLN A 195 -2.49 -2.97 -14.44
C GLN A 195 -1.54 -4.18 -14.58
N LYS A 196 -0.23 -3.93 -14.71
CA LYS A 196 0.77 -5.01 -14.75
C LYS A 196 0.88 -5.76 -13.42
N MET A 197 0.75 -5.05 -12.29
CA MET A 197 0.71 -5.68 -10.96
C MET A 197 -0.53 -6.58 -10.83
N LYS A 198 -1.69 -6.08 -11.24
CA LYS A 198 -2.94 -6.84 -11.27
C LYS A 198 -2.82 -8.09 -12.15
N ALA A 199 -2.23 -7.99 -13.34
CA ALA A 199 -1.98 -9.13 -14.22
C ALA A 199 -1.05 -10.20 -13.60
N LYS A 200 -0.26 -9.85 -12.58
CA LYS A 200 0.55 -10.78 -11.77
C LYS A 200 -0.19 -11.29 -10.54
N HIS A 201 -1.51 -11.11 -10.47
CA HIS A 201 -2.37 -11.53 -9.35
C HIS A 201 -2.05 -10.90 -8.00
N THR A 202 -1.41 -9.72 -7.97
CA THR A 202 -1.24 -8.94 -6.74
C THR A 202 -2.60 -8.36 -6.34
N SER A 203 -3.09 -8.70 -5.16
CA SER A 203 -4.32 -8.10 -4.60
C SER A 203 -4.03 -6.68 -4.13
N MET A 204 -4.93 -5.74 -4.37
CA MET A 204 -4.65 -4.32 -4.10
C MET A 204 -5.82 -3.60 -3.44
N ILE A 205 -5.51 -2.70 -2.52
CA ILE A 205 -6.43 -1.67 -2.02
C ILE A 205 -5.76 -0.32 -2.21
N GLY A 206 -6.43 0.61 -2.90
CA GLY A 206 -5.88 1.92 -3.18
C GLY A 206 -6.84 3.06 -2.84
N ILE A 207 -6.31 4.15 -2.31
CA ILE A 207 -7.03 5.41 -2.11
C ILE A 207 -6.70 6.35 -3.25
N PHE A 208 -7.72 6.85 -3.92
CA PHE A 208 -7.58 7.80 -5.02
C PHE A 208 -8.62 8.92 -4.88
N HIS A 209 -8.26 10.12 -5.37
CA HIS A 209 -9.17 11.26 -5.48
C HIS A 209 -9.76 11.41 -6.89
N ASP A 210 -9.17 10.75 -7.88
CA ASP A 210 -9.52 10.86 -9.30
C ASP A 210 -10.29 9.61 -9.73
N LEU A 211 -11.62 9.73 -9.85
CA LEU A 211 -12.50 8.63 -10.29
C LEU A 211 -12.15 8.16 -11.71
N LYS A 212 -11.77 9.07 -12.62
CA LYS A 212 -11.38 8.71 -13.98
C LYS A 212 -10.11 7.87 -14.02
N PHE A 213 -9.19 8.13 -13.09
CA PHE A 213 -8.00 7.30 -12.93
C PHE A 213 -8.35 5.87 -12.53
N MET A 214 -9.35 5.71 -11.64
CA MET A 214 -9.76 4.41 -11.13
C MET A 214 -10.48 3.56 -12.19
N GLU A 215 -11.15 4.22 -13.15
CA GLU A 215 -11.81 3.54 -14.26
C GLU A 215 -10.81 2.70 -15.07
N GLY A 216 -11.09 1.39 -15.21
CA GLY A 216 -10.23 0.43 -15.92
C GLY A 216 -8.96 0.02 -15.17
N VAL A 217 -8.83 0.39 -13.88
CA VAL A 217 -7.80 -0.11 -12.96
C VAL A 217 -8.42 -0.91 -11.83
N CYS A 218 -9.37 -0.30 -11.11
CA CYS A 218 -10.08 -0.95 -10.01
C CYS A 218 -11.18 -1.87 -10.52
N ASP A 219 -11.36 -3.02 -9.86
CA ASP A 219 -12.48 -3.94 -10.11
C ASP A 219 -13.75 -3.48 -9.40
N LYS A 220 -13.59 -2.90 -8.21
CA LYS A 220 -14.68 -2.38 -7.38
C LYS A 220 -14.24 -1.07 -6.73
N ILE A 221 -15.22 -0.22 -6.46
CA ILE A 221 -15.01 1.04 -5.74
C ILE A 221 -15.83 1.01 -4.47
N PHE A 222 -15.19 1.14 -3.32
CA PHE A 222 -15.83 1.25 -2.02
C PHE A 222 -15.98 2.73 -1.64
N ASN A 223 -17.24 3.19 -1.52
CA ASN A 223 -17.54 4.55 -1.08
C ASN A 223 -17.65 4.59 0.45
N LEU A 224 -16.70 5.25 1.08
CA LEU A 224 -16.62 5.30 2.55
C LEU A 224 -17.78 6.09 3.18
N SER A 225 -18.37 7.04 2.46
CA SER A 225 -19.52 7.80 2.97
C SER A 225 -20.81 6.99 2.99
N GLU A 226 -20.94 6.05 2.06
CA GLU A 226 -22.11 5.17 1.92
C GLU A 226 -21.92 3.84 2.66
N GLY A 227 -20.69 3.49 2.99
CA GLY A 227 -20.35 2.20 3.59
C GLY A 227 -20.58 1.01 2.64
N ALA A 228 -20.60 1.27 1.32
CA ALA A 228 -20.99 0.30 0.30
C ALA A 228 -20.11 0.41 -0.94
N PHE A 229 -20.13 -0.65 -1.76
CA PHE A 229 -19.55 -0.62 -3.11
C PHE A 229 -20.46 0.18 -4.04
N THR A 230 -19.86 1.08 -4.83
CA THR A 230 -20.54 1.74 -5.95
C THR A 230 -20.41 0.87 -7.20
N CYS A 231 -21.52 0.79 -7.95
CA CYS A 231 -21.57 0.12 -9.26
C CYS A 231 -20.86 0.94 -10.33
#